data_c89772c5fb9160540a1fc5800022e9fe
#
_entry.id   c89772c5fb9160540a1fc5800022e9fe
#
_cell.length_a   1.000
_cell.length_b   1.000
_cell.length_c   1.000
_cell.angle_alpha   90.00
_cell.angle_beta   90.00
_cell.angle_gamma   90.00
#
_symmetry.space_group_name_H-M   'P 1'
#
loop_
_entity.id
_entity.type
_entity.pdbx_description
1 polymer ?
#
loop_
_entity_poly.entity_id
_entity_poly.type
_entity_poly.pdbx_seq_one_letter_code
_entity_poly.pdbx_strand_id
1 'polypeptide(L)'
;MKHNLEDDRPPVTVFRDSEIAVRAKYGRARLDTEEFQRKINRCSLANCKGTCCYGGVRVDDDTARVLQQLSVDRAPDFREMGLNLPSSVVARTEWQGVSGNITALKPFPFRSAVDNYPIDFDETACTFLMHDGRCGLQLLAELDGKHPWYFKPLSCWLFPIKLWKSEIRLFNKETDPFRFLGYNGFVSQTFCGRTSECGQPAVQALEPELTYLGHILNRDLLKEAANSER
;
A
#
# COMPACT_ATOMS: atom_id res chain seq x y z
N MET A 1 5.80 -24.11 -28.88
CA MET A 1 5.73 -22.64 -28.80
C MET A 1 4.49 -22.31 -27.99
N LYS A 2 4.63 -21.91 -26.72
CA LYS A 2 3.51 -21.41 -25.91
C LYS A 2 3.37 -19.93 -26.26
N HIS A 3 2.32 -19.56 -26.99
CA HIS A 3 1.92 -18.16 -27.12
C HIS A 3 1.68 -17.62 -25.72
N ASN A 4 2.57 -16.72 -25.25
CA ASN A 4 2.24 -15.78 -24.20
C ASN A 4 1.11 -14.92 -24.79
N LEU A 5 -0.11 -15.15 -24.33
CA LEU A 5 -1.18 -14.18 -24.43
C LEU A 5 -0.68 -12.99 -23.61
N GLU A 6 -0.07 -12.00 -24.26
CA GLU A 6 0.12 -10.69 -23.66
C GLU A 6 -1.26 -10.21 -23.27
N ASP A 7 -1.41 -9.94 -22.00
CA ASP A 7 -2.65 -9.49 -21.41
C ASP A 7 -2.93 -8.07 -21.95
N ASP A 8 -3.89 -7.94 -22.85
CA ASP A 8 -4.31 -6.69 -23.48
C ASP A 8 -4.87 -5.65 -22.48
N ARG A 9 -5.00 -6.02 -21.21
CA ARG A 9 -5.47 -5.10 -20.16
C ARG A 9 -4.39 -4.06 -19.84
N PRO A 10 -4.77 -2.78 -19.70
CA PRO A 10 -3.80 -1.75 -19.36
C PRO A 10 -3.16 -2.05 -18.01
N PRO A 11 -1.85 -1.77 -17.85
CA PRO A 11 -1.15 -2.02 -16.60
C PRO A 11 -1.75 -1.20 -15.46
N VAL A 12 -1.94 -1.82 -14.31
CA VAL A 12 -2.41 -1.14 -13.10
C VAL A 12 -1.33 -0.23 -12.53
N THR A 13 -0.07 -0.58 -12.72
CA THR A 13 1.07 0.15 -12.17
C THR A 13 2.22 0.29 -13.17
N VAL A 14 3.04 1.32 -12.98
CA VAL A 14 4.26 1.58 -13.75
C VAL A 14 5.45 0.71 -13.28
N PHE A 15 5.36 0.08 -12.11
CA PHE A 15 6.45 -0.66 -11.45
C PHE A 15 6.53 -2.10 -11.97
N ARG A 16 7.04 -2.27 -13.19
CA ARG A 16 7.04 -3.56 -13.90
C ARG A 16 7.95 -4.61 -13.27
N ASP A 17 9.15 -4.22 -12.84
CA ASP A 17 10.09 -5.16 -12.24
C ASP A 17 9.57 -5.62 -10.87
N SER A 18 8.90 -4.72 -10.12
CA SER A 18 8.20 -5.07 -8.88
C SER A 18 7.06 -6.06 -9.10
N GLU A 19 6.25 -5.88 -10.16
CA GLU A 19 5.18 -6.85 -10.53
C GLU A 19 5.77 -8.22 -10.85
N ILE A 20 6.83 -8.26 -11.65
CA ILE A 20 7.51 -9.52 -12.03
C ILE A 20 8.05 -10.23 -10.78
N ALA A 21 8.70 -9.49 -9.87
CA ALA A 21 9.24 -10.03 -8.63
C ALA A 21 8.12 -10.57 -7.71
N VAL A 22 7.01 -9.83 -7.59
CA VAL A 22 5.83 -10.27 -6.80
C VAL A 22 5.21 -11.53 -7.41
N ARG A 23 5.04 -11.57 -8.73
CA ARG A 23 4.53 -12.78 -9.43
C ARG A 23 5.44 -13.98 -9.20
N ALA A 24 6.73 -13.82 -9.36
CA ALA A 24 7.70 -14.90 -9.17
C ALA A 24 7.66 -15.46 -7.74
N LYS A 25 7.54 -14.57 -6.75
CA LYS A 25 7.59 -14.95 -5.34
C LYS A 25 6.26 -15.46 -4.80
N TYR A 26 5.14 -14.88 -5.22
CA TYR A 26 3.83 -15.11 -4.61
C TYR A 26 2.80 -15.74 -5.55
N GLY A 27 3.16 -16.05 -6.80
CA GLY A 27 2.25 -16.68 -7.77
C GLY A 27 1.66 -18.01 -7.29
N ARG A 28 2.36 -18.70 -6.38
CA ARG A 28 1.89 -19.95 -5.74
C ARG A 28 1.62 -19.81 -4.24
N ALA A 29 1.60 -18.61 -3.72
CA ALA A 29 1.34 -18.35 -2.30
C ALA A 29 -0.11 -18.77 -1.95
N ARG A 30 -0.31 -19.36 -0.77
CA ARG A 30 -1.64 -19.71 -0.27
C ARG A 30 -2.41 -18.45 0.09
N LEU A 31 -3.66 -18.37 -0.31
CA LEU A 31 -4.59 -17.35 0.18
C LEU A 31 -5.11 -17.78 1.56
N ASP A 32 -4.95 -16.93 2.57
CA ASP A 32 -5.51 -17.15 3.90
C ASP A 32 -6.98 -16.71 3.92
N THR A 33 -7.84 -17.60 3.44
CA THR A 33 -9.24 -17.31 3.23
C THR A 33 -10.01 -16.98 4.50
N GLU A 34 -9.61 -17.55 5.64
CA GLU A 34 -10.20 -17.26 6.96
C GLU A 34 -9.96 -15.79 7.36
N GLU A 35 -8.75 -15.29 7.19
CA GLU A 35 -8.42 -13.88 7.44
C GLU A 35 -9.26 -12.92 6.56
N PHE A 36 -9.58 -13.31 5.33
CA PHE A 36 -10.38 -12.49 4.43
C PHE A 36 -11.90 -12.50 4.75
N GLN A 37 -12.35 -13.34 5.68
CA GLN A 37 -13.70 -13.23 6.27
C GLN A 37 -13.78 -12.23 7.42
N ARG A 38 -12.64 -11.79 7.95
CA ARG A 38 -12.61 -10.77 9.00
C ARG A 38 -13.26 -9.47 8.52
N LYS A 39 -14.14 -8.90 9.33
CA LYS A 39 -14.79 -7.63 9.00
C LYS A 39 -13.83 -6.46 9.17
N ILE A 40 -13.69 -5.66 8.13
CA ILE A 40 -12.90 -4.43 8.10
C ILE A 40 -13.70 -3.31 7.41
N ASN A 41 -13.23 -2.08 7.57
CA ASN A 41 -13.78 -0.96 6.81
C ASN A 41 -13.05 -0.79 5.48
N ARG A 42 -13.75 -0.34 4.45
CA ARG A 42 -13.13 0.16 3.22
C ARG A 42 -12.29 1.41 3.53
N CYS A 43 -11.19 1.61 2.82
CA CYS A 43 -10.36 2.81 2.96
C CYS A 43 -11.21 4.09 2.80
N SER A 44 -11.05 5.02 3.75
CA SER A 44 -11.78 6.29 3.77
C SER A 44 -10.89 7.39 4.32
N LEU A 45 -10.54 8.35 3.47
CA LEU A 45 -9.74 9.51 3.87
C LEU A 45 -10.44 10.39 4.91
N ALA A 46 -11.77 10.47 4.87
CA ALA A 46 -12.56 11.21 5.84
C ALA A 46 -12.33 10.69 7.28
N ASN A 47 -12.08 9.38 7.41
CA ASN A 47 -11.92 8.72 8.70
C ASN A 47 -10.46 8.56 9.14
N CYS A 48 -9.50 8.36 8.22
CA CYS A 48 -8.10 8.08 8.59
C CYS A 48 -7.09 9.13 8.13
N LYS A 49 -7.49 10.02 7.20
CA LYS A 49 -6.66 11.11 6.67
C LYS A 49 -5.24 10.70 6.25
N GLY A 50 -5.11 9.48 5.72
CA GLY A 50 -3.83 8.99 5.20
C GLY A 50 -2.88 8.44 6.26
N THR A 51 -3.35 7.93 7.39
CA THR A 51 -2.52 7.33 8.45
C THR A 51 -1.49 6.33 7.93
N CYS A 52 -1.82 5.56 6.88
CA CYS A 52 -0.89 4.61 6.25
C CYS A 52 0.36 5.27 5.61
N CYS A 53 0.37 6.58 5.45
CA CYS A 53 1.52 7.34 4.94
C CYS A 53 2.41 7.91 6.04
N TYR A 54 2.01 7.83 7.31
CA TYR A 54 2.82 8.32 8.42
C TYR A 54 4.05 7.43 8.60
N GLY A 55 5.21 8.05 8.79
CA GLY A 55 6.47 7.33 8.87
C GLY A 55 7.00 6.80 7.52
N GLY A 56 6.37 7.14 6.40
CA GLY A 56 6.79 6.73 5.05
C GLY A 56 6.42 5.29 4.69
N VAL A 57 6.85 4.84 3.53
CA VAL A 57 6.54 3.51 2.99
C VAL A 57 7.81 2.86 2.45
N ARG A 58 8.07 1.61 2.86
CA ARG A 58 9.17 0.81 2.31
C ARG A 58 8.88 0.44 0.86
N VAL A 59 9.89 0.62 0.02
CA VAL A 59 9.81 0.36 -1.42
C VAL A 59 11.02 -0.44 -1.88
N ASP A 60 10.84 -1.24 -2.91
CA ASP A 60 11.93 -1.94 -3.59
C ASP A 60 12.76 -0.99 -4.47
N ASP A 61 13.85 -1.49 -5.05
CA ASP A 61 14.77 -0.67 -5.84
C ASP A 61 14.14 -0.17 -7.15
N ASP A 62 13.25 -0.95 -7.79
CA ASP A 62 12.53 -0.51 -8.99
C ASP A 62 11.58 0.64 -8.64
N THR A 63 10.76 0.45 -7.63
CA THR A 63 9.86 1.50 -7.14
C THR A 63 10.62 2.77 -6.75
N ALA A 64 11.74 2.63 -6.03
CA ALA A 64 12.58 3.75 -5.62
C ALA A 64 13.12 4.55 -6.82
N ARG A 65 13.63 3.85 -7.83
CA ARG A 65 14.16 4.45 -9.06
C ARG A 65 13.05 5.19 -9.83
N VAL A 66 11.90 4.55 -10.01
CA VAL A 66 10.76 5.14 -10.75
C VAL A 66 10.20 6.36 -10.02
N LEU A 67 10.04 6.30 -8.69
CA LEU A 67 9.58 7.46 -7.91
C LEU A 67 10.54 8.63 -7.98
N GLN A 68 11.86 8.37 -7.91
CA GLN A 68 12.86 9.42 -8.04
C GLN A 68 12.80 10.07 -9.42
N GLN A 69 12.71 9.29 -10.49
CA GLN A 69 12.59 9.83 -11.85
C GLN A 69 11.30 10.62 -12.01
N LEU A 70 10.17 10.08 -11.56
CA LEU A 70 8.87 10.74 -11.63
C LEU A 70 8.87 12.10 -10.90
N SER A 71 9.56 12.19 -9.75
CA SER A 71 9.65 13.44 -9.00
C SER A 71 10.38 14.56 -9.74
N VAL A 72 11.30 14.20 -10.62
CA VAL A 72 12.02 15.14 -11.50
C VAL A 72 11.17 15.50 -12.73
N ASP A 73 10.69 14.49 -13.44
CA ASP A 73 9.98 14.66 -14.71
C ASP A 73 8.64 15.41 -14.53
N ARG A 74 7.98 15.20 -13.39
CA ARG A 74 6.66 15.76 -13.08
C ARG A 74 6.71 16.79 -11.95
N ALA A 75 7.88 17.41 -11.72
CA ALA A 75 8.04 18.42 -10.69
C ALA A 75 7.06 19.60 -10.79
N PRO A 76 6.70 20.11 -11.98
CA PRO A 76 5.68 21.16 -12.10
C PRO A 76 4.32 20.72 -11.58
N ASP A 77 3.87 19.51 -11.95
CA ASP A 77 2.57 18.98 -11.52
C ASP A 77 2.49 18.82 -10.01
N PHE A 78 3.55 18.29 -9.39
CA PHE A 78 3.60 18.17 -7.93
C PHE A 78 3.53 19.53 -7.23
N ARG A 79 4.20 20.56 -7.78
CA ARG A 79 4.10 21.94 -7.25
C ARG A 79 2.70 22.51 -7.38
N GLU A 80 2.02 22.27 -8.50
CA GLU A 80 0.64 22.69 -8.72
C GLU A 80 -0.32 22.04 -7.71
N MET A 81 -0.07 20.77 -7.34
CA MET A 81 -0.78 20.08 -6.27
C MET A 81 -0.41 20.57 -4.84
N GLY A 82 0.49 21.54 -4.71
CA GLY A 82 0.99 22.02 -3.41
C GLY A 82 2.04 21.13 -2.76
N LEU A 83 2.67 20.24 -3.51
CA LEU A 83 3.74 19.36 -3.03
C LEU A 83 5.11 19.90 -3.43
N ASN A 84 5.85 20.41 -2.45
CA ASN A 84 7.26 20.77 -2.61
C ASN A 84 8.12 19.53 -2.29
N LEU A 85 8.38 18.72 -3.30
CA LEU A 85 9.17 17.51 -3.13
C LEU A 85 10.64 17.84 -2.89
N PRO A 86 11.34 17.09 -2.00
CA PRO A 86 12.78 17.22 -1.83
C PRO A 86 13.53 16.70 -3.08
N SER A 87 14.80 17.04 -3.20
CA SER A 87 15.67 16.56 -4.29
C SER A 87 15.77 15.04 -4.34
N SER A 88 15.69 14.38 -3.17
CA SER A 88 15.56 12.93 -3.08
C SER A 88 14.24 12.57 -2.41
N VAL A 89 13.35 11.92 -3.15
CA VAL A 89 12.04 11.46 -2.66
C VAL A 89 12.10 10.06 -2.05
N VAL A 90 13.30 9.46 -2.06
CA VAL A 90 13.60 8.15 -1.46
C VAL A 90 14.83 8.30 -0.57
N ALA A 91 14.79 7.69 0.60
CA ALA A 91 15.89 7.62 1.55
C ALA A 91 16.26 6.16 1.83
N ARG A 92 17.50 5.94 2.27
CA ARG A 92 17.91 4.63 2.82
C ARG A 92 17.52 4.58 4.29
N THR A 93 17.04 3.44 4.72
CA THR A 93 16.69 3.19 6.12
C THR A 93 17.15 1.80 6.53
N GLU A 94 17.37 1.63 7.82
CA GLU A 94 17.60 0.32 8.43
C GLU A 94 16.50 0.04 9.45
N TRP A 95 15.93 -1.15 9.39
CA TRP A 95 14.91 -1.60 10.33
C TRP A 95 15.17 -3.05 10.71
N GLN A 96 15.36 -3.31 11.99
CA GLN A 96 15.64 -4.67 12.51
C GLN A 96 16.80 -5.36 11.77
N GLY A 97 17.87 -4.62 11.47
CA GLY A 97 19.05 -5.13 10.75
C GLY A 97 18.87 -5.31 9.25
N VAL A 98 17.72 -4.91 8.70
CA VAL A 98 17.45 -4.96 7.24
C VAL A 98 17.49 -3.57 6.65
N SER A 99 18.52 -3.30 5.83
CA SER A 99 18.61 -2.07 5.05
C SER A 99 17.64 -2.10 3.86
N GLY A 100 17.10 -0.93 3.49
CA GLY A 100 16.19 -0.82 2.35
C GLY A 100 15.87 0.63 1.99
N ASN A 101 15.04 0.80 0.98
CA ASN A 101 14.54 2.12 0.61
C ASN A 101 13.22 2.42 1.32
N ILE A 102 13.01 3.69 1.61
CA ILE A 102 11.76 4.24 2.13
C ILE A 102 11.45 5.53 1.40
N THR A 103 10.18 5.87 1.22
CA THR A 103 9.82 7.20 0.73
C THR A 103 10.31 8.26 1.71
N ALA A 104 10.90 9.34 1.20
CA ALA A 104 11.36 10.45 2.02
C ALA A 104 10.22 11.00 2.88
N LEU A 105 10.57 11.49 4.06
CA LEU A 105 9.64 12.05 5.03
C LEU A 105 9.66 13.57 4.99
N LYS A 106 8.53 14.15 5.32
CA LYS A 106 8.39 15.59 5.62
C LYS A 106 7.70 15.79 6.96
N PRO A 107 7.92 16.91 7.63
CA PRO A 107 7.13 17.30 8.79
C PRO A 107 5.64 17.31 8.42
N PHE A 108 4.83 16.71 9.26
CA PHE A 108 3.38 16.64 9.04
C PHE A 108 2.68 16.73 10.40
N PRO A 109 2.19 17.94 10.78
CA PRO A 109 1.67 18.19 12.11
C PRO A 109 0.33 17.51 12.38
N PHE A 110 -0.26 16.95 11.34
CA PHE A 110 -1.56 16.32 11.41
C PHE A 110 -1.44 14.88 11.86
N ARG A 111 -2.07 14.55 12.98
CA ARG A 111 -2.21 13.17 13.44
C ARG A 111 -3.51 12.55 12.98
N SER A 112 -3.51 11.24 12.90
CA SER A 112 -4.70 10.45 12.62
C SER A 112 -5.84 10.81 13.59
N ALA A 113 -7.07 10.70 13.11
CA ALA A 113 -8.25 10.69 13.97
C ALA A 113 -8.39 9.37 14.76
N VAL A 114 -7.42 8.46 14.66
CA VAL A 114 -7.39 7.22 15.45
C VAL A 114 -6.92 7.54 16.86
N ASP A 115 -7.76 7.19 17.84
CA ASP A 115 -7.44 7.36 19.24
C ASP A 115 -6.20 6.53 19.63
N ASN A 116 -5.44 7.01 20.60
CA ASN A 116 -4.23 6.37 21.13
C ASN A 116 -3.07 6.22 20.11
N TYR A 117 -2.98 7.08 19.10
CA TYR A 117 -1.76 7.18 18.31
C TYR A 117 -0.61 7.63 19.24
N PRO A 118 0.54 6.91 19.27
CA PRO A 118 1.63 7.25 20.20
C PRO A 118 2.11 8.69 20.03
N ILE A 119 2.15 9.43 21.14
CA ILE A 119 2.53 10.86 21.15
C ILE A 119 4.03 11.07 20.95
N ASP A 120 4.82 10.04 21.20
CA ASP A 120 6.28 10.01 21.05
C ASP A 120 6.74 9.66 19.64
N PHE A 121 5.81 9.32 18.74
CA PHE A 121 6.14 9.12 17.34
C PHE A 121 6.34 10.47 16.65
N ASP A 122 7.36 10.51 15.78
CA ASP A 122 7.65 11.69 14.99
C ASP A 122 6.43 12.13 14.18
N GLU A 123 6.20 13.45 14.16
CA GLU A 123 5.15 14.06 13.34
C GLU A 123 5.62 14.17 11.89
N THR A 124 5.74 13.05 11.23
CA THR A 124 6.20 12.95 9.86
C THR A 124 5.22 12.18 8.98
N ALA A 125 5.29 12.42 7.68
CA ALA A 125 4.59 11.64 6.67
C ALA A 125 5.41 11.50 5.39
N CYS A 126 5.03 10.54 4.58
CA CYS A 126 5.54 10.39 3.21
C CYS A 126 5.48 11.73 2.46
N THR A 127 6.56 12.08 1.77
CA THR A 127 6.67 13.35 1.03
C THR A 127 5.56 13.56 0.02
N PHE A 128 4.96 12.47 -0.51
CA PHE A 128 3.83 12.52 -1.45
C PHE A 128 2.45 12.66 -0.78
N LEU A 129 2.36 12.65 0.56
CA LEU A 129 1.08 12.90 1.24
C LEU A 129 0.72 14.37 1.14
N MET A 130 -0.46 14.67 0.64
CA MET A 130 -1.00 16.03 0.58
C MET A 130 -1.57 16.46 1.93
N HIS A 131 -1.73 17.76 2.13
CA HIS A 131 -2.24 18.31 3.38
C HIS A 131 -3.67 17.80 3.74
N ASP A 132 -4.47 17.53 2.72
CA ASP A 132 -5.84 17.00 2.88
C ASP A 132 -5.90 15.47 3.06
N GLY A 133 -4.76 14.79 3.14
CA GLY A 133 -4.65 13.34 3.31
C GLY A 133 -4.64 12.54 2.00
N ARG A 134 -4.81 13.18 0.84
CA ARG A 134 -4.69 12.48 -0.45
C ARG A 134 -3.23 12.15 -0.78
N CYS A 135 -3.04 11.15 -1.61
CA CYS A 135 -1.73 10.79 -2.15
C CYS A 135 -1.49 11.54 -3.47
N GLY A 136 -0.42 12.35 -3.55
CA GLY A 136 -0.08 13.08 -4.79
C GLY A 136 0.24 12.15 -5.96
N LEU A 137 0.78 10.95 -5.72
CA LEU A 137 1.02 9.95 -6.78
C LEU A 137 -0.31 9.42 -7.35
N GLN A 138 -1.32 9.25 -6.50
CA GLN A 138 -2.64 8.83 -6.95
C GLN A 138 -3.31 9.94 -7.76
N LEU A 139 -3.28 11.17 -7.27
CA LEU A 139 -3.86 12.31 -8.00
C LEU A 139 -3.16 12.54 -9.35
N LEU A 140 -1.84 12.39 -9.41
CA LEU A 140 -1.08 12.49 -10.67
C LEU A 140 -1.54 11.43 -11.69
N ALA A 141 -1.79 10.19 -11.23
CA ALA A 141 -2.31 9.14 -12.11
C ALA A 141 -3.71 9.49 -12.65
N GLU A 142 -4.58 10.03 -11.79
CA GLU A 142 -5.92 10.48 -12.17
C GLU A 142 -5.87 11.63 -13.19
N LEU A 143 -4.96 12.60 -13.02
CA LEU A 143 -4.72 13.68 -13.97
C LEU A 143 -4.25 13.18 -15.36
N ASP A 144 -3.47 12.11 -15.37
CA ASP A 144 -3.01 11.46 -16.61
C ASP A 144 -4.07 10.53 -17.23
N GLY A 145 -5.28 10.46 -16.67
CA GLY A 145 -6.33 9.53 -17.11
C GLY A 145 -5.96 8.05 -16.90
N LYS A 146 -5.06 7.78 -15.96
CA LYS A 146 -4.60 6.46 -15.58
C LYS A 146 -5.39 5.90 -14.40
N HIS A 147 -5.24 4.58 -14.15
CA HIS A 147 -5.78 4.00 -12.93
C HIS A 147 -5.17 4.70 -11.69
N PRO A 148 -5.94 4.99 -10.62
CA PRO A 148 -5.46 5.72 -9.44
C PRO A 148 -4.20 5.13 -8.78
N TRP A 149 -3.96 3.83 -8.97
CA TRP A 149 -2.77 3.15 -8.41
C TRP A 149 -1.57 3.11 -9.35
N TYR A 150 -1.68 3.65 -10.56
CA TYR A 150 -0.64 3.53 -11.59
C TYR A 150 0.73 3.98 -11.14
N PHE A 151 0.83 5.11 -10.42
CA PHE A 151 2.07 5.63 -9.82
C PHE A 151 2.21 5.33 -8.33
N LYS A 152 1.28 4.59 -7.75
CA LYS A 152 1.28 4.30 -6.32
C LYS A 152 2.00 2.98 -6.04
N PRO A 153 3.02 2.96 -5.14
CA PRO A 153 3.73 1.72 -4.80
C PRO A 153 2.79 0.58 -4.41
N LEU A 154 3.15 -0.65 -4.77
CA LEU A 154 2.32 -1.83 -4.47
C LEU A 154 1.99 -1.92 -2.98
N SER A 155 2.97 -1.71 -2.11
CA SER A 155 2.79 -1.73 -0.66
C SER A 155 1.76 -0.72 -0.15
N CYS A 156 1.54 0.38 -0.89
CA CYS A 156 0.57 1.41 -0.51
C CYS A 156 -0.88 1.03 -0.86
N TRP A 157 -1.11 0.50 -2.06
CA TRP A 157 -2.48 0.18 -2.47
C TRP A 157 -2.90 -1.23 -2.04
N LEU A 158 -1.95 -2.14 -1.82
CA LEU A 158 -2.25 -3.45 -1.26
C LEU A 158 -2.68 -3.39 0.22
N PHE A 159 -2.28 -2.36 0.97
CA PHE A 159 -2.64 -2.30 2.39
C PHE A 159 -4.17 -2.32 2.59
N PRO A 160 -4.70 -3.17 3.46
CA PRO A 160 -4.04 -3.98 4.49
C PRO A 160 -3.70 -5.43 4.07
N ILE A 161 -3.65 -5.76 2.78
CA ILE A 161 -3.19 -7.06 2.33
C ILE A 161 -1.67 -7.16 2.55
N LYS A 162 -1.22 -8.28 3.08
CA LYS A 162 0.18 -8.59 3.33
C LYS A 162 0.62 -9.81 2.54
N LEU A 163 1.70 -9.66 1.78
CA LEU A 163 2.43 -10.76 1.19
C LEU A 163 3.50 -11.21 2.18
N TRP A 164 3.33 -12.39 2.79
CA TRP A 164 4.18 -12.84 3.88
C TRP A 164 4.58 -14.31 3.72
N LYS A 165 5.89 -14.58 3.68
CA LYS A 165 6.42 -15.94 3.41
C LYS A 165 5.79 -16.52 2.15
N SER A 166 4.95 -17.55 2.27
CA SER A 166 4.22 -18.18 1.17
C SER A 166 2.71 -17.95 1.28
N GLU A 167 2.28 -16.83 1.86
CA GLU A 167 0.87 -16.52 2.10
C GLU A 167 0.49 -15.12 1.61
N ILE A 168 -0.75 -15.02 1.17
CA ILE A 168 -1.49 -13.78 0.93
C ILE A 168 -2.51 -13.68 2.06
N ARG A 169 -2.36 -12.71 2.94
CA ARG A 169 -3.19 -12.59 4.15
C ARG A 169 -3.43 -11.11 4.48
N LEU A 170 -4.18 -10.84 5.52
CA LEU A 170 -4.27 -9.49 6.07
C LEU A 170 -3.16 -9.23 7.09
N PHE A 171 -2.80 -7.97 7.26
CA PHE A 171 -2.09 -7.54 8.45
C PHE A 171 -2.94 -7.80 9.69
N ASN A 172 -2.33 -8.36 10.71
CA ASN A 172 -2.93 -8.54 12.02
C ASN A 172 -1.91 -8.25 13.12
N LYS A 173 -2.33 -8.31 14.38
CA LYS A 173 -1.46 -8.04 15.52
C LYS A 173 -0.20 -8.92 15.58
N GLU A 174 -0.27 -10.14 15.08
CA GLU A 174 0.84 -11.10 15.13
C GLU A 174 1.86 -10.88 14.04
N THR A 175 1.41 -10.38 12.89
CA THR A 175 2.23 -10.18 11.70
C THR A 175 2.64 -8.73 11.48
N ASP A 176 2.19 -7.82 12.35
CA ASP A 176 2.58 -6.41 12.28
C ASP A 176 4.02 -6.23 12.81
N PRO A 177 4.97 -5.84 11.95
CA PRO A 177 6.37 -5.70 12.35
C PRO A 177 6.60 -4.50 13.27
N PHE A 178 5.63 -3.59 13.38
CA PHE A 178 5.71 -2.39 14.21
C PHE A 178 5.14 -2.59 15.61
N ARG A 179 4.77 -3.81 15.96
CA ARG A 179 4.26 -4.15 17.30
C ARG A 179 5.40 -4.22 18.31
N PHE A 180 5.24 -3.53 19.45
CA PHE A 180 6.14 -3.60 20.58
C PHE A 180 5.36 -3.34 21.91
N LEU A 181 6.04 -3.47 23.04
CA LEU A 181 5.40 -3.27 24.33
C LEU A 181 4.76 -1.88 24.44
N GLY A 182 3.47 -1.86 24.75
CA GLY A 182 2.68 -0.61 24.83
C GLY A 182 2.13 -0.10 23.49
N TYR A 183 2.46 -0.75 22.37
CA TYR A 183 1.95 -0.40 21.06
C TYR A 183 1.44 -1.63 20.30
N ASN A 184 0.16 -1.65 19.98
CA ASN A 184 -0.51 -2.79 19.34
C ASN A 184 -0.20 -2.95 17.86
N GLY A 185 0.70 -2.12 17.32
CA GLY A 185 1.13 -2.15 15.94
C GLY A 185 0.38 -1.20 15.03
N PHE A 186 0.97 -0.97 13.87
CA PHE A 186 0.51 -0.02 12.87
C PHE A 186 -0.91 -0.33 12.36
N VAL A 187 -1.23 -1.59 12.14
CA VAL A 187 -2.54 -2.00 11.61
C VAL A 187 -3.69 -1.60 12.53
N SER A 188 -3.46 -1.61 13.85
CA SER A 188 -4.48 -1.22 14.84
C SER A 188 -4.81 0.27 14.81
N GLN A 189 -3.90 1.08 14.25
CA GLN A 189 -4.03 2.54 14.14
C GLN A 189 -4.65 2.98 12.80
N THR A 190 -4.91 2.05 11.89
CA THR A 190 -5.49 2.38 10.59
C THR A 190 -6.96 2.03 10.52
N PHE A 191 -7.77 2.92 9.97
CA PHE A 191 -9.21 2.72 9.85
C PHE A 191 -9.57 1.46 9.02
N CYS A 192 -8.86 1.20 7.94
CA CYS A 192 -9.10 0.07 7.04
C CYS A 192 -8.36 -1.22 7.44
N GLY A 193 -7.39 -1.16 8.34
CA GLY A 193 -6.61 -2.34 8.74
C GLY A 193 -7.15 -3.04 9.99
N ARG A 194 -7.81 -2.28 10.87
CA ARG A 194 -8.37 -2.82 12.12
C ARG A 194 -9.68 -3.57 11.87
N THR A 195 -9.98 -4.52 12.73
CA THR A 195 -11.29 -5.18 12.75
C THR A 195 -12.39 -4.17 13.10
N SER A 196 -13.53 -4.27 12.44
CA SER A 196 -14.70 -3.39 12.65
C SER A 196 -15.98 -4.21 12.67
N GLU A 197 -16.77 -4.11 13.73
CA GLU A 197 -18.06 -4.81 13.82
C GLU A 197 -19.05 -4.35 12.73
N CYS A 198 -19.00 -3.05 12.40
CA CYS A 198 -19.82 -2.45 11.36
C CYS A 198 -19.22 -2.57 9.95
N GLY A 199 -18.06 -3.22 9.83
CA GLY A 199 -17.38 -3.46 8.57
C GLY A 199 -18.03 -4.57 7.75
N GLN A 200 -17.49 -4.78 6.56
CA GLN A 200 -17.85 -5.91 5.70
C GLN A 200 -16.69 -6.92 5.65
N PRO A 201 -16.93 -8.18 5.24
CA PRO A 201 -15.85 -9.14 5.03
C PRO A 201 -14.73 -8.54 4.18
N ALA A 202 -13.47 -8.78 4.56
CA ALA A 202 -12.34 -8.18 3.87
C ALA A 202 -12.27 -8.58 2.39
N VAL A 203 -12.74 -9.76 2.02
CA VAL A 203 -12.87 -10.16 0.61
C VAL A 203 -13.75 -9.20 -0.19
N GLN A 204 -14.81 -8.64 0.41
CA GLN A 204 -15.66 -7.63 -0.22
C GLN A 204 -15.07 -6.23 -0.13
N ALA A 205 -14.55 -5.86 1.05
CA ALA A 205 -13.95 -4.54 1.26
C ALA A 205 -12.73 -4.30 0.36
N LEU A 206 -12.01 -5.34 -0.01
CA LEU A 206 -10.77 -5.32 -0.78
C LEU A 206 -10.92 -5.99 -2.16
N GLU A 207 -12.14 -6.06 -2.68
CA GLU A 207 -12.40 -6.64 -4.01
C GLU A 207 -11.51 -6.05 -5.11
N PRO A 208 -11.35 -4.72 -5.25
CA PRO A 208 -10.44 -4.16 -6.25
C PRO A 208 -8.98 -4.58 -6.04
N GLU A 209 -8.49 -4.54 -4.79
CA GLU A 209 -7.12 -4.93 -4.46
C GLU A 209 -6.86 -6.42 -4.76
N LEU A 210 -7.80 -7.29 -4.43
CA LEU A 210 -7.70 -8.72 -4.73
C LEU A 210 -7.78 -9.00 -6.22
N THR A 211 -8.62 -8.27 -6.96
CA THR A 211 -8.73 -8.37 -8.41
C THR A 211 -7.40 -8.00 -9.07
N TYR A 212 -6.80 -6.86 -8.71
CA TYR A 212 -5.54 -6.43 -9.32
C TYR A 212 -4.34 -7.26 -8.87
N LEU A 213 -4.30 -7.68 -7.61
CA LEU A 213 -3.28 -8.62 -7.15
C LEU A 213 -3.41 -9.96 -7.89
N GLY A 214 -4.63 -10.47 -8.04
CA GLY A 214 -4.92 -11.67 -8.81
C GLY A 214 -4.43 -11.56 -10.26
N HIS A 215 -4.62 -10.40 -10.87
CA HIS A 215 -4.10 -10.09 -12.20
C HIS A 215 -2.55 -10.16 -12.26
N ILE A 216 -1.86 -9.53 -11.31
CA ILE A 216 -0.40 -9.61 -11.20
C ILE A 216 0.06 -11.07 -11.04
N LEU A 217 -0.65 -11.88 -10.26
CA LEU A 217 -0.29 -13.26 -9.95
C LEU A 217 -0.79 -14.29 -10.97
N ASN A 218 -1.58 -13.89 -11.98
CA ASN A 218 -2.32 -14.76 -12.91
C ASN A 218 -3.24 -15.76 -12.17
N ARG A 219 -4.02 -15.28 -11.20
CA ARG A 219 -4.92 -16.05 -10.35
C ARG A 219 -6.25 -15.31 -10.16
N ASP A 220 -7.30 -16.05 -9.87
CA ASP A 220 -8.60 -15.49 -9.47
C ASP A 220 -8.73 -15.61 -7.94
N LEU A 221 -8.18 -14.61 -7.23
CA LEU A 221 -8.17 -14.59 -5.76
C LEU A 221 -9.58 -14.45 -5.17
N LEU A 222 -10.52 -13.81 -5.86
CA LEU A 222 -11.91 -13.71 -5.40
C LEU A 222 -12.59 -15.07 -5.43
N LYS A 223 -12.42 -15.81 -6.51
CA LYS A 223 -12.94 -17.19 -6.63
C LYS A 223 -12.30 -18.13 -5.61
N GLU A 224 -11.00 -17.98 -5.37
CA GLU A 224 -10.29 -18.76 -4.35
C GLU A 224 -10.85 -18.48 -2.95
N ALA A 225 -11.11 -17.22 -2.61
CA ALA A 225 -11.71 -16.85 -1.33
C ALA A 225 -13.14 -17.38 -1.15
N ALA A 226 -13.93 -17.44 -2.23
CA ALA A 226 -15.30 -17.93 -2.20
C ALA A 226 -15.39 -19.48 -2.07
N ASN A 227 -14.40 -20.23 -2.58
CA ASN A 227 -14.40 -21.69 -2.56
C ASN A 227 -14.03 -22.31 -1.21
N SER A 228 -13.62 -21.51 -0.23
CA SER A 228 -13.27 -21.98 1.14
C SER A 228 -14.48 -22.23 2.05
N GLU A 229 -15.69 -21.91 1.61
CA GLU A 229 -16.92 -22.13 2.38
C GLU A 229 -17.51 -23.56 2.19
N ARG A 230 -16.73 -24.50 1.62
CA ARG A 230 -17.19 -25.89 1.42
C ARG A 230 -16.41 -26.89 2.24
#